data_a067472365ea6aa0fed4224ff5ccfba7
#
_entry.id   a067472365ea6aa0fed4224ff5ccfba7
#
_cell.length_a   1.000
_cell.length_b   1.000
_cell.length_c   1.000
_cell.angle_alpha   90.00
_cell.angle_beta   90.00
_cell.angle_gamma   90.00
#
_symmetry.space_group_name_H-M   'P 1'
#
loop_
_entity.id
_entity.type
_entity.pdbx_description
1 polymer ?
#
loop_
_entity_poly.entity_id
_entity_poly.type
_entity_poly.pdbx_seq_one_letter_code
_entity_poly.pdbx_strand_id
1 'polypeptide(L)'
;TVITDATQVAPGVSALGMDRFQVHTVGDNPQRLEKAMRDALERAEVVITTGGLGPTEDDLTKETEALVAEAPLEEHADSMARLREYFGTRPMSANQAKQAMLPHGSVAFPNLAGTAPGCATPAGEGRWVLMLPGPPSELLPMLHDSAVPFLRSMSGSVISSFMVKTFGIGEGVAALRIAGLTGGANPTAATYAGDAEMFVRVTAKAQDAAAAEALAAPMVAEVRKLLGHFVYGVNVAGLETVAVQGLARQGKTLATAESCTGGLLAKRITDQPGASDVFGYGM
;
A
#
# COMPACT_ATOMS: atom_id res chain seq x y z
N THR A 1 -0.38 -19.66 -9.44
CA THR A 1 -1.10 -18.37 -9.35
C THR A 1 -0.29 -17.47 -8.40
N VAL A 2 0.10 -16.30 -8.87
CA VAL A 2 0.78 -15.31 -8.01
C VAL A 2 -0.33 -14.45 -7.39
N ILE A 3 -0.40 -14.45 -6.05
CA ILE A 3 -1.38 -13.63 -5.32
C ILE A 3 -0.76 -12.24 -5.13
N THR A 4 -1.22 -11.29 -5.90
CA THR A 4 -0.72 -9.91 -5.89
C THR A 4 -1.48 -9.00 -4.93
N ASP A 5 -2.75 -9.28 -4.66
CA ASP A 5 -3.66 -8.41 -3.90
C ASP A 5 -3.16 -8.13 -2.48
N ALA A 6 -2.76 -9.18 -1.76
CA ALA A 6 -2.20 -9.01 -0.41
C ALA A 6 -0.93 -8.14 -0.39
N THR A 7 -0.12 -8.22 -1.46
CA THR A 7 1.10 -7.42 -1.62
C THR A 7 0.75 -5.95 -1.90
N GLN A 8 -0.37 -5.69 -2.56
CA GLN A 8 -0.86 -4.35 -2.86
C GLN A 8 -1.55 -3.70 -1.67
N VAL A 9 -2.32 -4.47 -0.89
CA VAL A 9 -3.05 -3.98 0.30
C VAL A 9 -2.09 -3.71 1.47
N ALA A 10 -1.07 -4.56 1.65
CA ALA A 10 -0.18 -4.52 2.80
C ALA A 10 0.50 -3.16 3.06
N PRO A 11 1.04 -2.43 2.06
CA PRO A 11 1.67 -1.13 2.30
C PRO A 11 0.68 -0.09 2.85
N GLY A 12 -0.55 -0.04 2.33
CA GLY A 12 -1.60 0.88 2.80
C GLY A 12 -1.99 0.64 4.25
N VAL A 13 -2.19 -0.63 4.63
CA VAL A 13 -2.55 -1.03 5.99
C VAL A 13 -1.40 -0.78 6.96
N SER A 14 -0.17 -1.16 6.57
CA SER A 14 1.02 -0.94 7.40
C SER A 14 1.30 0.53 7.67
N ALA A 15 1.03 1.41 6.70
CA ALA A 15 1.19 2.86 6.88
C ALA A 15 0.24 3.46 7.93
N LEU A 16 -0.85 2.76 8.25
CA LEU A 16 -1.81 3.15 9.29
C LEU A 16 -1.44 2.65 10.70
N GLY A 17 -0.32 1.94 10.84
CA GLY A 17 0.05 1.38 12.14
C GLY A 17 -0.70 0.11 12.51
N MET A 18 -1.36 -0.50 11.56
CA MET A 18 -2.06 -1.76 11.75
C MET A 18 -1.11 -2.92 11.48
N ASP A 19 -0.99 -3.83 12.42
CA ASP A 19 -0.21 -5.05 12.26
C ASP A 19 -0.96 -6.04 11.37
N ARG A 20 -0.23 -6.68 10.45
CA ARG A 20 -0.77 -7.74 9.61
C ARG A 20 -0.36 -9.09 10.16
N PHE A 21 -1.34 -9.85 10.65
CA PHE A 21 -1.08 -11.16 11.26
C PHE A 21 -1.00 -12.29 10.25
N GLN A 22 -1.96 -12.38 9.32
CA GLN A 22 -2.04 -13.51 8.39
C GLN A 22 -2.60 -13.09 7.04
N VAL A 23 -2.25 -13.86 6.02
CA VAL A 23 -2.85 -13.82 4.67
C VAL A 23 -3.29 -15.24 4.33
N HIS A 24 -4.56 -15.38 3.95
CA HIS A 24 -5.14 -16.65 3.53
C HIS A 24 -5.63 -16.58 2.10
N THR A 25 -5.42 -17.65 1.35
CA THR A 25 -6.07 -17.86 0.06
C THR A 25 -7.11 -18.94 0.23
N VAL A 26 -8.35 -18.60 -0.09
CA VAL A 26 -9.50 -19.49 0.04
C VAL A 26 -10.06 -19.70 -1.37
N GLY A 27 -10.27 -20.97 -1.75
CA GLY A 27 -10.95 -21.29 -3.02
C GLY A 27 -12.45 -21.08 -2.90
N ASP A 28 -13.13 -21.00 -4.04
CA ASP A 28 -14.55 -20.67 -4.21
C ASP A 28 -15.46 -21.76 -3.61
N ASN A 29 -15.58 -21.75 -2.28
CA ASN A 29 -16.41 -22.63 -1.52
C ASN A 29 -16.99 -21.89 -0.30
N PRO A 30 -18.32 -21.76 -0.17
CA PRO A 30 -18.97 -20.96 0.86
C PRO A 30 -18.55 -21.32 2.27
N GLN A 31 -18.53 -22.63 2.61
CA GLN A 31 -18.21 -23.09 3.96
C GLN A 31 -16.75 -22.82 4.32
N ARG A 32 -15.82 -22.95 3.36
CA ARG A 32 -14.40 -22.66 3.60
C ARG A 32 -14.18 -21.17 3.79
N LEU A 33 -14.87 -20.34 2.98
CA LEU A 33 -14.78 -18.89 3.06
C LEU A 33 -15.36 -18.37 4.37
N GLU A 34 -16.56 -18.85 4.76
CA GLU A 34 -17.18 -18.53 6.05
C GLU A 34 -16.27 -18.88 7.21
N LYS A 35 -15.77 -20.13 7.22
CA LYS A 35 -14.84 -20.57 8.27
C LYS A 35 -13.60 -19.70 8.35
N ALA A 36 -12.98 -19.39 7.21
CA ALA A 36 -11.77 -18.57 7.16
C ALA A 36 -12.02 -17.14 7.69
N MET A 37 -13.17 -16.54 7.36
CA MET A 37 -13.55 -15.21 7.87
C MET A 37 -13.80 -15.25 9.39
N ARG A 38 -14.54 -16.24 9.90
CA ARG A 38 -14.78 -16.39 11.35
C ARG A 38 -13.48 -16.61 12.12
N ASP A 39 -12.64 -17.54 11.66
CA ASP A 39 -11.33 -17.83 12.27
C ASP A 39 -10.41 -16.58 12.24
N ALA A 40 -10.53 -15.71 11.24
CA ALA A 40 -9.78 -14.47 11.16
C ALA A 40 -10.31 -13.41 12.13
N LEU A 41 -11.64 -13.27 12.25
CA LEU A 41 -12.28 -12.33 13.18
C LEU A 41 -12.05 -12.69 14.67
N GLU A 42 -11.75 -13.95 15.00
CA GLU A 42 -11.35 -14.32 16.36
C GLU A 42 -10.00 -13.70 16.78
N ARG A 43 -9.15 -13.31 15.81
CA ARG A 43 -7.77 -12.90 16.03
C ARG A 43 -7.45 -11.48 15.58
N ALA A 44 -8.35 -10.85 14.85
CA ALA A 44 -8.13 -9.51 14.28
C ALA A 44 -9.39 -8.66 14.37
N GLU A 45 -9.21 -7.38 14.62
CA GLU A 45 -10.29 -6.39 14.58
C GLU A 45 -10.74 -6.08 13.15
N VAL A 46 -9.88 -6.31 12.18
CA VAL A 46 -10.17 -6.02 10.77
C VAL A 46 -9.79 -7.21 9.90
N VAL A 47 -10.75 -7.69 9.13
CA VAL A 47 -10.53 -8.68 8.07
C VAL A 47 -10.74 -7.99 6.73
N ILE A 48 -9.79 -8.11 5.81
CA ILE A 48 -9.90 -7.55 4.46
C ILE A 48 -9.97 -8.70 3.47
N THR A 49 -11.03 -8.74 2.68
CA THR A 49 -11.21 -9.70 1.58
C THR A 49 -10.97 -9.00 0.24
N THR A 50 -10.42 -9.73 -0.72
CA THR A 50 -10.26 -9.25 -2.11
C THR A 50 -10.83 -10.26 -3.09
N GLY A 51 -11.60 -9.78 -4.06
CA GLY A 51 -12.27 -10.60 -5.08
C GLY A 51 -13.63 -11.17 -4.66
N GLY A 52 -14.29 -11.87 -5.58
CA GLY A 52 -15.59 -12.49 -5.38
C GLY A 52 -16.77 -11.52 -5.19
N LEU A 53 -16.71 -10.32 -5.83
CA LEU A 53 -17.75 -9.29 -5.78
C LEU A 53 -18.56 -9.18 -7.08
N GLY A 54 -18.22 -9.97 -8.07
CA GLY A 54 -18.84 -9.95 -9.40
C GLY A 54 -20.28 -10.49 -9.41
N PRO A 55 -20.86 -10.62 -10.63
CA PRO A 55 -22.23 -11.08 -10.82
C PRO A 55 -22.35 -12.59 -11.01
N THR A 56 -21.26 -13.36 -10.92
CA THR A 56 -21.27 -14.79 -11.24
C THR A 56 -21.58 -15.64 -10.00
N GLU A 57 -21.91 -16.91 -10.18
CA GLU A 57 -22.30 -17.80 -9.06
C GLU A 57 -21.12 -18.16 -8.15
N ASP A 58 -19.90 -18.02 -8.63
CA ASP A 58 -18.68 -18.22 -7.88
C ASP A 58 -18.22 -16.96 -7.10
N ASP A 59 -18.88 -15.81 -7.34
CA ASP A 59 -18.68 -14.59 -6.53
C ASP A 59 -19.45 -14.70 -5.21
N LEU A 60 -18.81 -15.25 -4.17
CA LEU A 60 -19.42 -15.65 -2.90
C LEU A 60 -19.08 -14.73 -1.72
N THR A 61 -18.18 -13.75 -1.92
CA THR A 61 -17.62 -12.96 -0.82
C THR A 61 -18.69 -12.16 -0.09
N LYS A 62 -19.59 -11.53 -0.81
CA LYS A 62 -20.62 -10.65 -0.27
C LYS A 62 -21.64 -11.40 0.58
N GLU A 63 -22.18 -12.49 0.07
CA GLU A 63 -23.14 -13.34 0.77
C GLU A 63 -22.51 -13.96 2.02
N THR A 64 -21.25 -14.36 1.92
CA THR A 64 -20.52 -14.93 3.06
C THR A 64 -20.22 -13.84 4.11
N GLU A 65 -19.85 -12.65 3.71
CA GLU A 65 -19.64 -11.53 4.64
C GLU A 65 -20.93 -11.16 5.36
N ALA A 66 -22.06 -11.06 4.64
CA ALA A 66 -23.37 -10.78 5.21
C ALA A 66 -23.76 -11.83 6.27
N LEU A 67 -23.47 -13.12 6.00
CA LEU A 67 -23.69 -14.21 6.92
C LEU A 67 -22.80 -14.12 8.17
N VAL A 68 -21.50 -13.85 7.98
CA VAL A 68 -20.51 -13.77 9.06
C VAL A 68 -20.75 -12.55 9.95
N ALA A 69 -21.14 -11.42 9.35
CA ALA A 69 -21.48 -10.19 10.07
C ALA A 69 -22.91 -10.18 10.65
N GLU A 70 -23.72 -11.23 10.40
CA GLU A 70 -25.12 -11.31 10.76
C GLU A 70 -25.94 -10.11 10.26
N ALA A 71 -25.54 -9.55 9.09
CA ALA A 71 -26.10 -8.37 8.49
C ALA A 71 -26.80 -8.74 7.16
N PRO A 72 -28.14 -8.64 7.05
CA PRO A 72 -28.84 -8.96 5.82
C PRO A 72 -28.40 -8.07 4.66
N LEU A 73 -28.42 -8.62 3.44
CA LEU A 73 -28.13 -7.84 2.23
C LEU A 73 -29.32 -6.93 1.89
N GLU A 74 -29.02 -5.67 1.68
CA GLU A 74 -30.00 -4.63 1.29
C GLU A 74 -29.52 -3.89 0.03
N GLU A 75 -30.48 -3.39 -0.77
CA GLU A 75 -30.14 -2.57 -1.93
C GLU A 75 -29.52 -1.23 -1.49
N HIS A 76 -28.27 -0.99 -1.89
CA HIS A 76 -27.62 0.28 -1.68
C HIS A 76 -27.95 1.23 -2.85
N ALA A 77 -28.76 2.28 -2.57
CA ALA A 77 -29.35 3.15 -3.57
C ALA A 77 -28.33 3.80 -4.52
N ASP A 78 -27.22 4.34 -3.96
CA ASP A 78 -26.18 5.00 -4.76
C ASP A 78 -25.43 4.01 -5.65
N SER A 79 -25.18 2.79 -5.17
CA SER A 79 -24.56 1.73 -5.97
C SER A 79 -25.50 1.27 -7.09
N MET A 80 -26.80 1.15 -6.82
CA MET A 80 -27.79 0.82 -7.82
C MET A 80 -27.92 1.94 -8.87
N ALA A 81 -27.88 3.19 -8.47
CA ALA A 81 -27.90 4.33 -9.39
C ALA A 81 -26.69 4.31 -10.32
N ARG A 82 -25.49 4.04 -9.80
CA ARG A 82 -24.25 3.90 -10.59
C ARG A 82 -24.31 2.72 -11.56
N LEU A 83 -24.86 1.57 -11.14
CA LEU A 83 -25.07 0.45 -12.02
C LEU A 83 -26.01 0.80 -13.17
N ARG A 84 -27.12 1.48 -12.90
CA ARG A 84 -28.06 1.95 -13.92
C ARG A 84 -27.39 2.93 -14.89
N GLU A 85 -26.59 3.83 -14.40
CA GLU A 85 -25.80 4.75 -15.22
C GLU A 85 -24.79 4.00 -16.11
N TYR A 86 -24.04 3.05 -15.55
CA TYR A 86 -23.08 2.22 -16.29
C TYR A 86 -23.73 1.41 -17.39
N PHE A 87 -24.89 0.81 -17.15
CA PHE A 87 -25.61 0.03 -18.15
C PHE A 87 -26.35 0.92 -19.16
N GLY A 88 -26.78 2.12 -18.78
CA GLY A 88 -27.51 3.04 -19.63
C GLY A 88 -28.77 2.37 -20.21
N THR A 89 -28.84 2.26 -21.53
CA THR A 89 -29.96 1.60 -22.22
C THR A 89 -29.82 0.08 -22.36
N ARG A 90 -28.68 -0.50 -21.95
CA ARG A 90 -28.45 -1.96 -22.01
C ARG A 90 -29.27 -2.64 -20.89
N PRO A 91 -29.86 -3.80 -21.18
CA PRO A 91 -30.61 -4.54 -20.17
C PRO A 91 -29.63 -5.02 -19.04
N MET A 92 -30.03 -4.83 -17.80
CA MET A 92 -29.31 -5.31 -16.62
C MET A 92 -29.98 -6.57 -16.10
N SER A 93 -29.22 -7.67 -15.96
CA SER A 93 -29.72 -8.92 -15.39
C SER A 93 -29.90 -8.82 -13.87
N ALA A 94 -30.69 -9.74 -13.31
CA ALA A 94 -30.85 -9.83 -11.84
C ALA A 94 -29.51 -10.05 -11.10
N ASN A 95 -28.62 -10.86 -11.69
CA ASN A 95 -27.29 -11.09 -11.12
C ASN A 95 -26.41 -9.83 -11.13
N GLN A 96 -26.52 -9.00 -12.16
CA GLN A 96 -25.81 -7.72 -12.19
C GLN A 96 -26.39 -6.76 -11.16
N ALA A 97 -27.73 -6.72 -10.97
CA ALA A 97 -28.35 -5.91 -9.93
C ALA A 97 -27.93 -6.32 -8.50
N LYS A 98 -27.66 -7.60 -8.26
CA LYS A 98 -27.11 -8.08 -6.98
C LYS A 98 -25.80 -7.40 -6.58
N GLN A 99 -25.03 -6.87 -7.51
CA GLN A 99 -23.79 -6.14 -7.17
C GLN A 99 -24.06 -4.91 -6.30
N ALA A 100 -25.24 -4.29 -6.41
CA ALA A 100 -25.63 -3.16 -5.56
C ALA A 100 -26.19 -3.56 -4.19
N MET A 101 -26.32 -4.86 -3.90
CA MET A 101 -26.70 -5.32 -2.56
C MET A 101 -25.49 -5.26 -1.64
N LEU A 102 -25.60 -4.63 -0.49
CA LEU A 102 -24.56 -4.55 0.54
C LEU A 102 -25.11 -5.02 1.89
N PRO A 103 -24.27 -5.52 2.80
CA PRO A 103 -24.70 -5.88 4.15
C PRO A 103 -25.25 -4.65 4.89
N HIS A 104 -26.33 -4.84 5.65
CA HIS A 104 -26.95 -3.77 6.44
C HIS A 104 -25.94 -3.08 7.38
N GLY A 105 -25.97 -1.75 7.42
CA GLY A 105 -25.07 -0.96 8.25
C GLY A 105 -23.65 -0.83 7.74
N SER A 106 -23.35 -1.33 6.54
CA SER A 106 -22.03 -1.20 5.94
C SER A 106 -21.77 0.22 5.41
N VAL A 107 -20.50 0.61 5.40
CA VAL A 107 -20.01 1.81 4.72
C VAL A 107 -19.60 1.43 3.31
N ALA A 108 -20.32 1.93 2.31
CA ALA A 108 -20.06 1.61 0.91
C ALA A 108 -18.78 2.27 0.38
N PHE A 109 -17.99 1.52 -0.37
CA PHE A 109 -16.82 2.01 -1.12
C PHE A 109 -17.15 2.05 -2.61
N PRO A 110 -17.32 3.24 -3.21
CA PRO A 110 -17.71 3.34 -4.61
C PRO A 110 -16.61 2.79 -5.53
N ASN A 111 -17.01 2.00 -6.52
CA ASN A 111 -16.11 1.54 -7.57
C ASN A 111 -16.21 2.47 -8.77
N LEU A 112 -15.15 3.23 -9.05
CA LEU A 112 -15.08 4.17 -10.18
C LEU A 112 -14.52 3.52 -11.45
N ALA A 113 -13.88 2.36 -11.32
CA ALA A 113 -13.24 1.64 -12.41
C ALA A 113 -14.02 0.39 -12.85
N GLY A 114 -15.02 -0.02 -12.06
CA GLY A 114 -15.84 -1.21 -12.31
C GLY A 114 -17.28 -1.03 -11.82
N THR A 115 -18.00 -2.15 -11.70
CA THR A 115 -19.44 -2.16 -11.37
C THR A 115 -19.74 -2.58 -9.92
N ALA A 116 -18.90 -3.43 -9.32
CA ALA A 116 -19.13 -3.96 -8.00
C ALA A 116 -18.55 -3.02 -6.93
N PRO A 117 -19.37 -2.42 -6.05
CA PRO A 117 -18.87 -1.65 -4.91
C PRO A 117 -18.17 -2.58 -3.92
N GLY A 118 -17.17 -2.05 -3.19
CA GLY A 118 -16.71 -2.62 -1.96
C GLY A 118 -17.48 -2.07 -0.77
N CYS A 119 -17.21 -2.56 0.43
CA CYS A 119 -17.73 -1.95 1.65
C CYS A 119 -16.89 -2.31 2.88
N ALA A 120 -17.17 -1.64 4.00
CA ALA A 120 -16.78 -2.03 5.33
C ALA A 120 -18.03 -2.36 6.14
N THR A 121 -18.13 -3.59 6.63
CA THR A 121 -19.27 -4.12 7.39
C THR A 121 -18.89 -4.32 8.85
N PRO A 122 -19.66 -3.79 9.82
CA PRO A 122 -19.41 -4.08 11.22
C PRO A 122 -19.75 -5.57 11.50
N ALA A 123 -18.82 -6.25 12.19
CA ALA A 123 -18.95 -7.67 12.52
C ALA A 123 -19.00 -7.92 14.05
N GLY A 124 -19.62 -7.00 14.78
CA GLY A 124 -19.75 -7.06 16.24
C GLY A 124 -18.46 -6.70 16.98
N GLU A 125 -18.60 -6.32 18.26
CA GLU A 125 -17.47 -6.09 19.19
C GLU A 125 -16.34 -5.16 18.66
N GLY A 126 -16.70 -4.16 17.84
CA GLY A 126 -15.71 -3.26 17.24
C GLY A 126 -14.91 -3.86 16.09
N ARG A 127 -15.27 -5.06 15.62
CA ARG A 127 -14.65 -5.74 14.48
C ARG A 127 -15.30 -5.35 13.16
N TRP A 128 -14.54 -5.46 12.08
CA TRP A 128 -14.96 -5.06 10.75
C TRP A 128 -14.48 -6.06 9.70
N VAL A 129 -15.31 -6.28 8.69
CA VAL A 129 -14.92 -6.95 7.46
C VAL A 129 -14.97 -5.94 6.32
N LEU A 130 -13.90 -5.85 5.55
CA LEU A 130 -13.81 -4.98 4.37
C LEU A 130 -13.78 -5.85 3.12
N MET A 131 -14.69 -5.59 2.19
CA MET A 131 -14.68 -6.19 0.86
C MET A 131 -14.06 -5.24 -0.16
N LEU A 132 -13.08 -5.72 -0.91
CA LEU A 132 -12.45 -5.01 -2.01
C LEU A 132 -12.49 -5.85 -3.29
N PRO A 133 -12.54 -5.25 -4.48
CA PRO A 133 -12.50 -6.00 -5.74
C PRO A 133 -11.14 -6.68 -5.95
N GLY A 134 -11.11 -7.73 -6.80
CA GLY A 134 -9.88 -8.44 -7.14
C GLY A 134 -9.02 -7.73 -8.19
N PRO A 135 -9.57 -7.23 -9.32
CA PRO A 135 -8.77 -6.61 -10.36
C PRO A 135 -7.96 -5.40 -9.84
N PRO A 136 -6.63 -5.34 -10.06
CA PRO A 136 -5.78 -4.25 -9.55
C PRO A 136 -6.23 -2.85 -9.97
N SER A 137 -6.81 -2.71 -11.17
CA SER A 137 -7.36 -1.45 -11.66
C SER A 137 -8.57 -0.93 -10.87
N GLU A 138 -9.27 -1.81 -10.16
CA GLU A 138 -10.39 -1.48 -9.27
C GLU A 138 -9.95 -1.45 -7.81
N LEU A 139 -9.15 -2.43 -7.40
CA LEU A 139 -8.64 -2.58 -6.03
C LEU A 139 -7.84 -1.36 -5.57
N LEU A 140 -6.84 -0.92 -6.34
CA LEU A 140 -5.93 0.12 -5.91
C LEU A 140 -6.62 1.49 -5.69
N PRO A 141 -7.46 1.99 -6.61
CA PRO A 141 -8.22 3.21 -6.36
C PRO A 141 -9.13 3.10 -5.14
N MET A 142 -9.89 2.00 -5.02
CA MET A 142 -10.82 1.79 -3.91
C MET A 142 -10.08 1.67 -2.57
N LEU A 143 -8.95 0.96 -2.54
CA LEU A 143 -8.09 0.88 -1.36
C LEU A 143 -7.61 2.26 -0.92
N HIS A 144 -7.07 3.06 -1.87
CA HIS A 144 -6.50 4.36 -1.58
C HIS A 144 -7.56 5.40 -1.20
N ASP A 145 -8.66 5.47 -1.96
CA ASP A 145 -9.62 6.56 -1.87
C ASP A 145 -10.76 6.28 -0.86
N SER A 146 -10.97 5.01 -0.47
CA SER A 146 -12.05 4.61 0.45
C SER A 146 -11.56 3.80 1.65
N ALA A 147 -10.92 2.64 1.43
CA ALA A 147 -10.59 1.73 2.52
C ALA A 147 -9.51 2.28 3.46
N VAL A 148 -8.44 2.88 2.93
CA VAL A 148 -7.37 3.49 3.76
C VAL A 148 -7.90 4.68 4.57
N PRO A 149 -8.68 5.65 4.03
CA PRO A 149 -9.32 6.67 4.83
C PRO A 149 -10.25 6.12 5.91
N PHE A 150 -11.07 5.10 5.60
CA PHE A 150 -11.92 4.43 6.57
C PHE A 150 -11.09 3.83 7.71
N LEU A 151 -10.09 3.01 7.40
CA LEU A 151 -9.20 2.39 8.39
C LEU A 151 -8.44 3.43 9.22
N ARG A 152 -8.06 4.55 8.61
CA ARG A 152 -7.43 5.67 9.32
C ARG A 152 -8.35 6.28 10.36
N SER A 153 -9.65 6.37 10.09
CA SER A 153 -10.62 6.89 11.06
C SER A 153 -10.79 5.99 12.29
N MET A 154 -10.47 4.69 12.13
CA MET A 154 -10.50 3.71 13.23
C MET A 154 -9.16 3.66 13.98
N SER A 155 -8.05 3.95 13.30
CA SER A 155 -6.72 3.94 13.89
C SER A 155 -6.51 5.22 14.71
N GLY A 156 -6.35 5.10 16.03
CA GLY A 156 -5.96 6.22 16.89
C GLY A 156 -4.50 6.66 16.70
N SER A 157 -3.79 6.18 15.66
CA SER A 157 -2.38 6.45 15.45
C SER A 157 -2.00 6.39 13.97
N VAL A 158 -0.91 7.05 13.62
CA VAL A 158 -0.30 7.08 12.27
C VAL A 158 1.11 6.53 12.37
N ILE A 159 1.51 5.73 11.37
CA ILE A 159 2.92 5.36 11.18
C ILE A 159 3.53 6.20 10.07
N SER A 160 4.68 6.80 10.36
CA SER A 160 5.55 7.43 9.37
C SER A 160 6.86 6.66 9.25
N SER A 161 7.28 6.43 8.00
CA SER A 161 8.54 5.75 7.70
C SER A 161 9.48 6.67 6.93
N PHE A 162 10.76 6.63 7.32
CA PHE A 162 11.83 7.43 6.72
C PHE A 162 12.90 6.50 6.19
N MET A 163 13.19 6.62 4.91
CA MET A 163 14.18 5.79 4.22
C MET A 163 15.50 6.54 4.13
N VAL A 164 16.46 6.17 4.98
CA VAL A 164 17.85 6.66 4.89
C VAL A 164 18.57 5.82 3.85
N LYS A 165 18.79 6.38 2.67
CA LYS A 165 19.38 5.67 1.53
C LYS A 165 20.89 5.83 1.49
N THR A 166 21.60 4.72 1.23
CA THR A 166 23.06 4.65 1.22
C THR A 166 23.58 3.97 -0.03
N PHE A 167 24.80 4.33 -0.41
CA PHE A 167 25.55 3.70 -1.48
C PHE A 167 26.99 3.39 -1.03
N GLY A 168 27.55 2.28 -1.52
CA GLY A 168 28.94 1.89 -1.25
C GLY A 168 29.19 1.25 0.13
N ILE A 169 28.15 0.87 0.86
CA ILE A 169 28.24 0.10 2.11
C ILE A 169 27.39 -1.16 2.02
N GLY A 170 27.92 -2.28 2.47
CA GLY A 170 27.17 -3.54 2.55
C GLY A 170 26.23 -3.59 3.76
N GLU A 171 25.14 -4.34 3.64
CA GLU A 171 24.09 -4.46 4.66
C GLU A 171 24.65 -4.89 6.02
N GLY A 172 25.51 -5.92 6.07
CA GLY A 172 26.10 -6.42 7.31
C GLY A 172 26.92 -5.37 8.06
N VAL A 173 27.69 -4.54 7.32
CA VAL A 173 28.48 -3.46 7.92
C VAL A 173 27.57 -2.36 8.43
N ALA A 174 26.55 -2.01 7.69
CA ALA A 174 25.56 -1.00 8.10
C ALA A 174 24.79 -1.47 9.33
N ALA A 175 24.30 -2.72 9.34
CA ALA A 175 23.61 -3.32 10.49
C ALA A 175 24.45 -3.26 11.78
N LEU A 176 25.76 -3.59 11.67
CA LEU A 176 26.68 -3.48 12.82
C LEU A 176 26.80 -2.04 13.31
N ARG A 177 26.88 -1.05 12.41
CA ARG A 177 26.99 0.37 12.80
C ARG A 177 25.76 0.89 13.52
N ILE A 178 24.56 0.45 13.11
CA ILE A 178 23.29 0.91 13.71
C ILE A 178 22.73 -0.07 14.76
N ALA A 179 23.48 -1.11 15.15
CA ALA A 179 23.00 -2.16 16.06
C ALA A 179 22.39 -1.60 17.37
N GLY A 180 22.94 -0.49 17.89
CA GLY A 180 22.39 0.18 19.06
C GLY A 180 21.02 0.82 18.87
N LEU A 181 20.53 0.96 17.62
CA LEU A 181 19.25 1.59 17.29
C LEU A 181 18.13 0.57 16.94
N THR A 182 18.47 -0.70 16.73
CA THR A 182 17.52 -1.72 16.23
C THR A 182 16.66 -2.35 17.32
N GLY A 183 16.97 -2.17 18.58
CA GLY A 183 16.25 -2.75 19.73
C GLY A 183 15.11 -1.90 20.29
N GLY A 184 14.84 -0.72 19.72
CA GLY A 184 13.79 0.18 20.18
C GLY A 184 12.39 -0.32 19.79
N ALA A 185 11.41 -0.07 20.65
CA ALA A 185 10.01 -0.41 20.36
C ALA A 185 9.34 0.65 19.45
N ASN A 186 9.65 1.93 19.68
CA ASN A 186 9.13 3.06 18.89
C ASN A 186 9.98 4.32 19.16
N PRO A 187 10.66 4.89 18.15
CA PRO A 187 10.76 4.42 16.77
C PRO A 187 11.59 3.14 16.62
N THR A 188 11.42 2.45 15.48
CA THR A 188 12.21 1.27 15.10
C THR A 188 13.13 1.60 13.94
N ALA A 189 14.25 0.88 13.81
CA ALA A 189 15.14 0.95 12.65
C ALA A 189 15.44 -0.46 12.12
N ALA A 190 15.44 -0.63 10.80
CA ALA A 190 15.77 -1.89 10.14
C ALA A 190 16.54 -1.64 8.84
N THR A 191 17.50 -2.52 8.54
CA THR A 191 18.25 -2.50 7.27
C THR A 191 17.52 -3.26 6.19
N TYR A 192 17.67 -2.81 4.95
CA TYR A 192 17.15 -3.46 3.76
C TYR A 192 18.18 -3.39 2.63
N ALA A 193 18.39 -4.51 1.95
CA ALA A 193 19.18 -4.56 0.73
C ALA A 193 18.28 -4.22 -0.48
N GLY A 194 18.80 -3.38 -1.38
CA GLY A 194 18.25 -3.11 -2.70
C GLY A 194 19.26 -3.46 -3.78
N ASP A 195 18.91 -3.22 -5.03
CA ASP A 195 19.81 -3.45 -6.16
C ASP A 195 20.99 -2.46 -6.11
N ALA A 196 22.17 -2.98 -5.71
CA ALA A 196 23.42 -2.24 -5.52
C ALA A 196 23.36 -1.10 -4.48
N GLU A 197 22.30 -1.01 -3.70
CA GLU A 197 22.07 -0.02 -2.66
C GLU A 197 21.69 -0.69 -1.34
N MET A 198 21.85 0.01 -0.23
CA MET A 198 21.30 -0.38 1.06
C MET A 198 20.56 0.81 1.67
N PHE A 199 19.53 0.55 2.40
CA PHE A 199 18.81 1.60 3.11
C PHE A 199 18.39 1.17 4.51
N VAL A 200 18.27 2.16 5.38
CA VAL A 200 17.72 1.99 6.72
C VAL A 200 16.35 2.63 6.77
N ARG A 201 15.34 1.83 7.08
CA ARG A 201 13.99 2.34 7.34
C ARG A 201 13.86 2.62 8.82
N VAL A 202 13.63 3.89 9.16
CA VAL A 202 13.22 4.33 10.48
C VAL A 202 11.71 4.50 10.48
N THR A 203 11.01 3.86 11.41
CA THR A 203 9.55 3.87 11.48
C THR A 203 9.12 4.34 12.85
N ALA A 204 8.22 5.31 12.89
CA ALA A 204 7.64 5.84 14.13
C ALA A 204 6.10 5.80 14.06
N LYS A 205 5.49 5.43 15.20
CA LYS A 205 4.05 5.43 15.41
C LYS A 205 3.69 6.54 16.40
N ALA A 206 2.75 7.41 16.04
CA ALA A 206 2.26 8.49 16.90
C ALA A 206 0.80 8.84 16.58
N GLN A 207 0.22 9.76 17.32
CA GLN A 207 -1.16 10.22 17.14
C GLN A 207 -1.43 10.90 15.78
N ASP A 208 -0.42 11.54 15.20
CA ASP A 208 -0.48 12.19 13.89
C ASP A 208 0.90 12.14 13.19
N ALA A 209 0.92 12.57 11.93
CA ALA A 209 2.14 12.54 11.10
C ALA A 209 3.24 13.45 11.64
N ALA A 210 2.89 14.62 12.18
CA ALA A 210 3.87 15.57 12.70
C ALA A 210 4.54 15.02 13.97
N ALA A 211 3.77 14.39 14.86
CA ALA A 211 4.29 13.74 16.05
C ALA A 211 5.16 12.52 15.68
N ALA A 212 4.77 11.73 14.67
CA ALA A 212 5.57 10.61 14.17
C ALA A 212 6.91 11.07 13.55
N GLU A 213 6.89 12.17 12.79
CA GLU A 213 8.10 12.78 12.24
C GLU A 213 9.02 13.29 13.36
N ALA A 214 8.48 14.03 14.33
CA ALA A 214 9.24 14.53 15.46
C ALA A 214 9.88 13.39 16.28
N LEU A 215 9.17 12.28 16.45
CA LEU A 215 9.66 11.09 17.15
C LEU A 215 10.76 10.36 16.35
N ALA A 216 10.64 10.28 15.02
CA ALA A 216 11.63 9.63 14.16
C ALA A 216 12.90 10.46 13.94
N ALA A 217 12.79 11.79 13.95
CA ALA A 217 13.86 12.70 13.54
C ALA A 217 15.19 12.47 14.30
N PRO A 218 15.24 12.28 15.63
CA PRO A 218 16.49 12.00 16.35
C PRO A 218 17.14 10.70 15.87
N MET A 219 16.37 9.64 15.63
CA MET A 219 16.88 8.36 15.15
C MET A 219 17.39 8.46 13.71
N VAL A 220 16.67 9.17 12.82
CA VAL A 220 17.13 9.45 11.46
C VAL A 220 18.46 10.21 11.49
N ALA A 221 18.59 11.21 12.35
CA ALA A 221 19.84 11.97 12.50
C ALA A 221 21.00 11.09 12.98
N GLU A 222 20.77 10.21 13.94
CA GLU A 222 21.80 9.31 14.45
C GLU A 222 22.18 8.25 13.41
N VAL A 223 21.23 7.66 12.67
CA VAL A 223 21.50 6.76 11.52
C VAL A 223 22.39 7.47 10.50
N ARG A 224 22.06 8.71 10.13
CA ARG A 224 22.88 9.50 9.21
C ARG A 224 24.29 9.74 9.72
N LYS A 225 24.46 10.01 10.99
CA LYS A 225 25.77 10.22 11.64
C LYS A 225 26.60 8.93 11.63
N LEU A 226 26.00 7.79 12.01
CA LEU A 226 26.67 6.49 12.07
C LEU A 226 27.09 5.96 10.69
N LEU A 227 26.28 6.20 9.66
CA LEU A 227 26.57 5.79 8.29
C LEU A 227 27.40 6.82 7.51
N GLY A 228 27.39 8.08 7.93
CA GLY A 228 28.26 9.14 7.43
C GLY A 228 28.15 9.37 5.91
N HIS A 229 29.30 9.41 5.25
CA HIS A 229 29.40 9.71 3.80
C HIS A 229 28.73 8.68 2.89
N PHE A 230 28.36 7.52 3.38
CA PHE A 230 27.59 6.55 2.62
C PHE A 230 26.13 6.99 2.40
N VAL A 231 25.60 7.88 3.26
CA VAL A 231 24.23 8.38 3.13
C VAL A 231 24.16 9.41 2.01
N TYR A 232 23.39 9.12 0.96
CA TYR A 232 23.18 10.05 -0.12
C TYR A 232 21.84 10.81 -0.04
N GLY A 233 20.88 10.32 0.77
CA GLY A 233 19.61 11.02 0.97
C GLY A 233 18.66 10.35 1.96
N VAL A 234 17.63 11.10 2.32
CA VAL A 234 16.49 10.60 3.12
C VAL A 234 15.22 10.84 2.33
N ASN A 235 14.39 9.83 2.16
CA ASN A 235 13.15 9.87 1.38
C ASN A 235 13.33 10.36 -0.08
N VAL A 236 14.52 10.19 -0.63
CA VAL A 236 14.81 10.53 -2.04
C VAL A 236 14.43 9.37 -2.95
N ALA A 237 14.06 9.67 -4.20
CA ALA A 237 13.64 8.63 -5.14
C ALA A 237 14.78 7.64 -5.47
N GLY A 238 15.98 8.16 -5.77
CA GLY A 238 17.14 7.33 -6.10
C GLY A 238 18.43 8.14 -6.18
N LEU A 239 19.54 7.44 -6.42
CA LEU A 239 20.85 8.03 -6.54
C LEU A 239 20.92 8.97 -7.75
N GLU A 240 20.28 8.62 -8.86
CA GLU A 240 20.20 9.42 -10.08
C GLU A 240 19.53 10.78 -9.80
N THR A 241 18.45 10.78 -9.06
CA THR A 241 17.73 12.01 -8.67
C THR A 241 18.66 12.96 -7.92
N VAL A 242 19.42 12.41 -6.95
CA VAL A 242 20.36 13.23 -6.16
C VAL A 242 21.51 13.72 -7.01
N ALA A 243 22.01 12.90 -7.96
CA ALA A 243 23.07 13.29 -8.88
C ALA A 243 22.63 14.44 -9.80
N VAL A 244 21.47 14.32 -10.46
CA VAL A 244 20.91 15.36 -11.34
C VAL A 244 20.68 16.65 -10.56
N GLN A 245 20.04 16.61 -9.42
CA GLN A 245 19.82 17.77 -8.56
C GLN A 245 21.13 18.38 -8.04
N GLY A 246 22.11 17.53 -7.73
CA GLY A 246 23.44 17.98 -7.29
C GLY A 246 24.21 18.74 -8.37
N LEU A 247 24.15 18.27 -9.62
CA LEU A 247 24.73 18.94 -10.78
C LEU A 247 24.04 20.27 -11.06
N ALA A 248 22.70 20.27 -11.08
CA ALA A 248 21.91 21.48 -11.29
C ALA A 248 22.25 22.58 -10.28
N ARG A 249 22.28 22.22 -8.98
CA ARG A 249 22.64 23.18 -7.90
C ARG A 249 24.05 23.77 -8.05
N GLN A 250 24.98 23.03 -8.67
CA GLN A 250 26.35 23.45 -8.88
C GLN A 250 26.58 24.13 -10.25
N GLY A 251 25.56 24.24 -11.10
CA GLY A 251 25.66 24.72 -12.47
C GLY A 251 26.57 23.84 -13.33
N LYS A 252 26.64 22.54 -13.03
CA LYS A 252 27.49 21.59 -13.76
C LYS A 252 26.68 20.76 -14.73
N THR A 253 27.32 20.32 -15.81
CA THR A 253 26.76 19.42 -16.79
C THR A 253 27.45 18.05 -16.75
N LEU A 254 26.75 17.04 -17.25
CA LEU A 254 27.20 15.66 -17.39
C LEU A 254 27.14 15.25 -18.85
N ALA A 255 28.15 14.51 -19.29
CA ALA A 255 28.12 13.74 -20.53
C ALA A 255 28.53 12.30 -20.22
N THR A 256 28.00 11.33 -20.97
CA THR A 256 28.32 9.92 -20.84
C THR A 256 28.98 9.36 -22.08
N ALA A 257 29.93 8.44 -21.88
CA ALA A 257 30.47 7.59 -22.94
C ALA A 257 30.33 6.14 -22.47
N GLU A 258 29.50 5.36 -23.16
CA GLU A 258 29.12 4.02 -22.74
C GLU A 258 29.56 2.97 -23.77
N SER A 259 30.00 1.81 -23.27
CA SER A 259 30.25 0.63 -24.07
C SER A 259 29.56 -0.58 -23.45
N CYS A 260 28.87 -1.36 -24.27
CA CYS A 260 28.12 -2.58 -23.89
C CYS A 260 26.88 -2.36 -23.02
N THR A 261 26.58 -1.15 -22.56
CA THR A 261 25.44 -0.84 -21.67
C THR A 261 24.17 -0.47 -22.41
N GLY A 262 24.24 -0.29 -23.75
CA GLY A 262 23.09 0.12 -24.56
C GLY A 262 22.53 1.49 -24.20
N GLY A 263 23.34 2.39 -23.62
CA GLY A 263 22.89 3.72 -23.17
C GLY A 263 22.20 3.69 -21.81
N LEU A 264 22.37 2.66 -20.99
CA LEU A 264 21.66 2.49 -19.72
C LEU A 264 21.96 3.62 -18.73
N LEU A 265 23.22 4.08 -18.65
CA LEU A 265 23.60 5.16 -17.75
C LEU A 265 22.95 6.49 -18.21
N ALA A 266 23.03 6.79 -19.50
CA ALA A 266 22.36 7.96 -20.08
C ALA A 266 20.85 7.89 -19.84
N LYS A 267 20.23 6.73 -20.05
CA LYS A 267 18.80 6.51 -19.77
C LYS A 267 18.46 6.79 -18.32
N ARG A 268 19.18 6.23 -17.34
CA ARG A 268 18.92 6.46 -15.92
C ARG A 268 18.97 7.94 -15.54
N ILE A 269 19.87 8.70 -16.16
CA ILE A 269 19.96 10.16 -15.95
C ILE A 269 18.77 10.86 -16.62
N THR A 270 18.49 10.55 -17.90
CA THR A 270 17.44 11.23 -18.67
C THR A 270 16.01 10.87 -18.22
N ASP A 271 15.82 9.78 -17.50
CA ASP A 271 14.56 9.46 -16.84
C ASP A 271 14.22 10.40 -15.67
N GLN A 272 15.20 11.20 -15.21
CA GLN A 272 14.98 12.11 -14.08
C GLN A 272 14.39 13.45 -14.54
N PRO A 273 13.35 13.96 -13.84
CA PRO A 273 12.86 15.31 -14.10
C PRO A 273 13.97 16.36 -13.97
N GLY A 274 14.08 17.26 -14.96
CA GLY A 274 15.11 18.29 -14.98
C GLY A 274 16.47 17.81 -15.52
N ALA A 275 16.57 16.60 -16.03
CA ALA A 275 17.82 16.08 -16.60
C ALA A 275 18.32 16.90 -17.79
N SER A 276 17.43 17.51 -18.59
CA SER A 276 17.79 18.37 -19.73
C SER A 276 18.69 19.56 -19.35
N ASP A 277 18.62 20.03 -18.12
CA ASP A 277 19.42 21.16 -17.65
C ASP A 277 20.86 20.77 -17.34
N VAL A 278 21.12 19.47 -17.14
CA VAL A 278 22.42 18.95 -16.70
C VAL A 278 23.03 17.92 -17.63
N PHE A 279 22.23 17.21 -18.43
CA PHE A 279 22.73 16.18 -19.35
C PHE A 279 22.84 16.71 -20.76
N GLY A 280 24.08 16.96 -21.20
CA GLY A 280 24.33 17.57 -22.50
C GLY A 280 24.53 16.59 -23.64
N TYR A 281 25.12 15.40 -23.35
CA TYR A 281 25.57 14.52 -24.42
C TYR A 281 25.83 13.10 -23.92
N GLY A 282 25.44 12.07 -24.73
CA GLY A 282 25.75 10.65 -24.52
C GLY A 282 26.23 9.98 -25.81
N MET A 283 27.26 9.17 -25.76
CA MET A 283 27.75 8.35 -26.87
C MET A 283 28.00 6.92 -26.45
#